data_efbfa0cca2a3be9a765ee5e3ef1c2e95
#
_entry.id   efbfa0cca2a3be9a765ee5e3ef1c2e95
#
_cell.length_a   1.000
_cell.length_b   1.000
_cell.length_c   1.000
_cell.angle_alpha   90.00
_cell.angle_beta   90.00
_cell.angle_gamma   90.00
#
_symmetry.space_group_name_H-M   'P 1'
#
loop_
_entity.id
_entity.type
_entity.pdbx_description
1 polymer ?
#
loop_
_entity_poly.entity_id
_entity_poly.type
_entity_poly.pdbx_seq_one_letter_code
_entity_poly.pdbx_strand_id
1 'polypeptide(L)'
;RNTIDLVAAMHANPIPTDELLERTNLTKLAKRPLNKLSGGEVQRVRLALALSGNPDFLILDEATAGMDALARRAFWDTMHAEAAEGRTLLFATHYLTEARKEADRIVIIDAGKVLVDAPTEQVVADNEDLEDVFERITSHADAE
;
A
#
# COMPACT_ATOMS: atom_id res chain seq x y z
N ARG A 1 -6.54 17.90 -8.92
CA ARG A 1 -5.27 18.56 -9.25
C ARG A 1 -4.85 19.55 -8.17
N ASN A 2 -5.59 20.62 -7.96
CA ASN A 2 -5.21 21.72 -7.04
C ASN A 2 -4.75 21.25 -5.65
N THR A 3 -5.35 20.19 -5.10
CA THR A 3 -4.94 19.62 -3.81
C THR A 3 -3.54 19.01 -3.89
N ILE A 4 -3.23 18.33 -4.98
CA ILE A 4 -1.89 17.73 -5.19
C ILE A 4 -0.86 18.84 -5.40
N ASP A 5 -1.17 19.85 -6.22
CA ASP A 5 -0.30 21.02 -6.43
C ASP A 5 0.04 21.71 -5.09
N LEU A 6 -0.97 21.88 -4.22
CA LEU A 6 -0.78 22.52 -2.91
C LEU A 6 0.15 21.70 -2.00
N VAL A 7 -0.06 20.39 -1.92
CA VAL A 7 0.78 19.53 -1.06
C VAL A 7 2.17 19.39 -1.65
N ALA A 8 2.32 19.24 -2.96
CA ALA A 8 3.61 19.19 -3.62
C ALA A 8 4.45 20.45 -3.34
N ALA A 9 3.82 21.64 -3.35
CA ALA A 9 4.50 22.89 -3.05
C ALA A 9 5.05 23.01 -1.61
N MET A 10 4.68 22.12 -0.69
CA MET A 10 5.20 22.07 0.68
C MET A 10 6.52 21.28 0.79
N HIS A 11 6.94 20.61 -0.26
CA HIS A 11 8.14 19.77 -0.30
C HIS A 11 9.28 20.45 -1.08
N ALA A 12 10.53 20.17 -0.68
CA ALA A 12 11.70 20.75 -1.31
C ALA A 12 12.01 20.18 -2.70
N ASN A 13 11.67 18.90 -2.94
CA ASN A 13 11.92 18.21 -4.20
C ASN A 13 10.69 17.36 -4.58
N PRO A 14 9.56 18.01 -4.93
CA PRO A 14 8.33 17.29 -5.24
C PRO A 14 8.39 16.59 -6.60
N ILE A 15 7.67 15.47 -6.71
CA ILE A 15 7.35 14.92 -8.03
C ILE A 15 6.40 15.88 -8.74
N PRO A 16 6.61 16.20 -10.04
CA PRO A 16 5.72 17.05 -10.80
C PRO A 16 4.27 16.52 -10.79
N THR A 17 3.30 17.41 -10.59
CA THR A 17 1.89 17.01 -10.47
C THR A 17 1.38 16.22 -11.67
N ASP A 18 1.77 16.57 -12.89
CA ASP A 18 1.33 15.85 -14.09
C ASP A 18 1.86 14.39 -14.07
N GLU A 19 3.08 14.19 -13.65
CA GLU A 19 3.68 12.87 -13.47
C GLU A 19 2.96 12.05 -12.37
N LEU A 20 2.64 12.67 -11.21
CA LEU A 20 1.84 12.03 -10.16
C LEU A 20 0.46 11.60 -10.66
N LEU A 21 -0.19 12.43 -11.46
CA LEU A 21 -1.50 12.11 -12.06
C LEU A 21 -1.41 10.92 -13.01
N GLU A 22 -0.32 10.78 -13.76
CA GLU A 22 -0.06 9.64 -14.64
C GLU A 22 0.24 8.38 -13.84
N ARG A 23 1.21 8.42 -12.92
CA ARG A 23 1.61 7.29 -12.08
C ARG A 23 0.44 6.69 -11.29
N THR A 24 -0.46 7.54 -10.80
CA THR A 24 -1.63 7.13 -9.99
C THR A 24 -2.92 6.97 -10.80
N ASN A 25 -2.85 7.04 -12.14
CA ASN A 25 -3.99 6.93 -13.03
C ASN A 25 -5.13 7.92 -12.70
N LEU A 26 -4.78 9.17 -12.40
CA LEU A 26 -5.69 10.26 -12.03
C LEU A 26 -5.84 11.32 -13.14
N THR A 27 -5.14 11.22 -14.26
CA THR A 27 -5.11 12.24 -15.31
C THR A 27 -6.52 12.63 -15.79
N LYS A 28 -7.39 11.64 -16.04
CA LYS A 28 -8.78 11.87 -16.47
C LYS A 28 -9.66 12.49 -15.36
N LEU A 29 -9.24 12.40 -14.11
CA LEU A 29 -9.96 12.88 -12.94
C LEU A 29 -9.43 14.21 -12.41
N ALA A 30 -8.39 14.76 -13.01
CA ALA A 30 -7.67 15.95 -12.53
C ALA A 30 -8.56 17.18 -12.27
N LYS A 31 -9.68 17.30 -12.99
CA LYS A 31 -10.65 18.40 -12.85
C LYS A 31 -11.90 18.03 -12.03
N ARG A 32 -12.04 16.75 -11.60
CA ARG A 32 -13.21 16.29 -10.86
C ARG A 32 -13.11 16.71 -9.39
N PRO A 33 -14.17 17.26 -8.79
CA PRO A 33 -14.22 17.55 -7.35
C PRO A 33 -14.04 16.28 -6.51
N LEU A 34 -13.32 16.38 -5.38
CA LEU A 34 -13.01 15.24 -4.50
C LEU A 34 -14.27 14.53 -3.98
N ASN A 35 -15.33 15.28 -3.67
CA ASN A 35 -16.61 14.75 -3.18
C ASN A 35 -17.43 13.98 -4.25
N LYS A 36 -16.94 13.94 -5.49
CA LYS A 36 -17.55 13.17 -6.59
C LYS A 36 -16.71 11.97 -7.01
N LEU A 37 -15.67 11.65 -6.27
CA LEU A 37 -14.81 10.50 -6.50
C LEU A 37 -15.37 9.25 -5.81
N SER A 38 -15.17 8.10 -6.44
CA SER A 38 -15.41 6.80 -5.80
C SER A 38 -14.37 6.51 -4.71
N GLY A 39 -14.62 5.52 -3.84
CA GLY A 39 -13.66 5.12 -2.80
C GLY A 39 -12.28 4.79 -3.36
N GLY A 40 -12.18 3.99 -4.41
CA GLY A 40 -10.92 3.67 -5.06
C GLY A 40 -10.24 4.86 -5.75
N GLU A 41 -11.03 5.83 -6.28
CA GLU A 41 -10.48 7.07 -6.82
C GLU A 41 -9.91 7.96 -5.70
N VAL A 42 -10.55 8.00 -4.53
CA VAL A 42 -10.04 8.70 -3.34
C VAL A 42 -8.74 8.09 -2.84
N GLN A 43 -8.64 6.75 -2.80
CA GLN A 43 -7.39 6.08 -2.40
C GLN A 43 -6.23 6.40 -3.35
N ARG A 44 -6.48 6.46 -4.66
CA ARG A 44 -5.46 6.90 -5.62
C ARG A 44 -5.03 8.37 -5.41
N VAL A 45 -5.96 9.24 -5.03
CA VAL A 45 -5.61 10.62 -4.65
C VAL A 45 -4.73 10.63 -3.39
N ARG A 46 -5.07 9.84 -2.37
CA ARG A 46 -4.24 9.72 -1.15
C ARG A 46 -2.84 9.24 -1.49
N LEU A 47 -2.72 8.24 -2.37
CA LEU A 47 -1.44 7.76 -2.86
C LEU A 47 -0.64 8.87 -3.58
N ALA A 48 -1.28 9.63 -4.48
CA ALA A 48 -0.62 10.74 -5.15
C ALA A 48 -0.12 11.81 -4.17
N LEU A 49 -0.89 12.07 -3.10
CA LEU A 49 -0.47 12.99 -2.03
C LEU A 49 0.72 12.44 -1.23
N ALA A 50 0.71 11.14 -0.91
CA ALA A 50 1.80 10.49 -0.20
C ALA A 50 3.10 10.47 -1.02
N LEU A 51 3.00 10.28 -2.33
CA LEU A 51 4.15 10.30 -3.26
C LEU A 51 4.65 11.71 -3.58
N SER A 52 3.85 12.76 -3.35
CA SER A 52 4.14 14.12 -3.83
C SER A 52 5.48 14.69 -3.35
N GLY A 53 5.92 14.30 -2.16
CA GLY A 53 7.21 14.71 -1.59
C GLY A 53 8.41 13.91 -2.09
N ASN A 54 8.22 12.98 -3.02
CA ASN A 54 9.26 12.07 -3.51
C ASN A 54 9.96 11.28 -2.38
N PRO A 55 9.21 10.58 -1.50
CA PRO A 55 9.80 9.90 -0.35
C PRO A 55 10.56 8.63 -0.75
N ASP A 56 11.64 8.31 -0.04
CA ASP A 56 12.34 7.01 -0.18
C ASP A 56 11.60 5.88 0.54
N PHE A 57 10.79 6.22 1.54
CA PHE A 57 10.04 5.29 2.37
C PHE A 57 8.56 5.68 2.43
N LEU A 58 7.67 4.74 2.10
CA LEU A 58 6.23 4.96 2.07
C LEU A 58 5.53 4.00 3.04
N ILE A 59 4.69 4.54 3.92
CA ILE A 59 3.87 3.77 4.85
C ILE A 59 2.42 3.84 4.39
N LEU A 60 1.80 2.68 4.23
CA LEU A 60 0.44 2.51 3.76
C LEU A 60 -0.35 1.69 4.79
N ASP A 61 -1.42 2.26 5.30
CA ASP A 61 -2.33 1.58 6.23
C ASP A 61 -3.67 1.35 5.55
N GLU A 62 -4.06 0.06 5.40
CA GLU A 62 -5.31 -0.37 4.76
C GLU A 62 -5.59 0.33 3.40
N ALA A 63 -4.53 0.52 2.60
CA ALA A 63 -4.59 1.39 1.41
C ALA A 63 -5.53 0.88 0.31
N THR A 64 -5.83 -0.42 0.29
CA THR A 64 -6.71 -1.08 -0.70
C THR A 64 -8.13 -1.30 -0.19
N ALA A 65 -8.42 -0.91 1.05
CA ALA A 65 -9.74 -1.06 1.65
C ALA A 65 -10.83 -0.36 0.81
N GLY A 66 -11.90 -1.11 0.51
CA GLY A 66 -13.01 -0.60 -0.30
C GLY A 66 -12.72 -0.48 -1.80
N MET A 67 -11.59 -0.96 -2.29
CA MET A 67 -11.32 -1.09 -3.72
C MET A 67 -11.95 -2.35 -4.30
N ASP A 68 -12.51 -2.23 -5.52
CA ASP A 68 -12.81 -3.41 -6.32
C ASP A 68 -11.52 -4.08 -6.83
N ALA A 69 -11.65 -5.30 -7.38
CA ALA A 69 -10.51 -6.10 -7.82
C ALA A 69 -9.63 -5.40 -8.89
N LEU A 70 -10.26 -4.65 -9.80
CA LEU A 70 -9.54 -3.94 -10.86
C LEU A 70 -8.76 -2.75 -10.32
N ALA A 71 -9.39 -1.95 -9.44
CA ALA A 71 -8.75 -0.82 -8.78
C ALA A 71 -7.58 -1.26 -7.89
N ARG A 72 -7.76 -2.37 -7.15
CA ARG A 72 -6.73 -2.97 -6.30
C ARG A 72 -5.52 -3.44 -7.11
N ARG A 73 -5.76 -4.13 -8.22
CA ARG A 73 -4.68 -4.53 -9.13
C ARG A 73 -3.90 -3.33 -9.65
N ALA A 74 -4.59 -2.31 -10.16
CA ALA A 74 -3.93 -1.10 -10.65
C ALA A 74 -3.14 -0.35 -9.54
N PHE A 75 -3.60 -0.41 -8.30
CA PHE A 75 -2.88 0.13 -7.14
C PHE A 75 -1.56 -0.62 -6.93
N TRP A 76 -1.58 -1.96 -6.89
CA TRP A 76 -0.38 -2.77 -6.69
C TRP A 76 0.59 -2.67 -7.87
N ASP A 77 0.09 -2.59 -9.11
CA ASP A 77 0.94 -2.32 -10.28
C ASP A 77 1.72 -1.01 -10.11
N THR A 78 1.08 0.04 -9.56
CA THR A 78 1.75 1.30 -9.22
C THR A 78 2.77 1.12 -8.10
N MET A 79 2.45 0.38 -7.03
CA MET A 79 3.36 0.14 -5.91
C MET A 79 4.60 -0.65 -6.33
N HIS A 80 4.43 -1.66 -7.17
CA HIS A 80 5.57 -2.40 -7.72
C HIS A 80 6.47 -1.51 -8.59
N ALA A 81 5.91 -0.59 -9.36
CA ALA A 81 6.70 0.37 -10.13
C ALA A 81 7.51 1.31 -9.21
N GLU A 82 6.89 1.81 -8.12
CA GLU A 82 7.59 2.64 -7.14
C GLU A 82 8.70 1.87 -6.39
N ALA A 83 8.47 0.58 -6.06
CA ALA A 83 9.48 -0.29 -5.46
C ALA A 83 10.65 -0.55 -6.44
N ALA A 84 10.36 -0.75 -7.72
CA ALA A 84 11.38 -0.94 -8.76
C ALA A 84 12.26 0.32 -8.98
N GLU A 85 11.74 1.51 -8.66
CA GLU A 85 12.50 2.77 -8.61
C GLU A 85 13.37 2.90 -7.33
N GLY A 86 13.35 1.91 -6.43
CA GLY A 86 14.18 1.84 -5.23
C GLY A 86 13.49 2.34 -3.95
N ARG A 87 12.17 2.60 -3.97
CA ARG A 87 11.43 2.98 -2.76
C ARG A 87 11.22 1.77 -1.86
N THR A 88 11.27 2.00 -0.57
CA THR A 88 10.84 1.01 0.43
C THR A 88 9.37 1.24 0.76
N LEU A 89 8.57 0.17 0.66
CA LEU A 89 7.15 0.19 0.95
C LEU A 89 6.87 -0.63 2.20
N LEU A 90 6.23 -0.02 3.18
CA LEU A 90 5.67 -0.70 4.34
C LEU A 90 4.15 -0.58 4.26
N PHE A 91 3.44 -1.69 4.20
CA PHE A 91 1.98 -1.67 4.23
C PHE A 91 1.42 -2.56 5.32
N ALA A 92 0.36 -2.08 5.97
CA ALA A 92 -0.44 -2.85 6.89
C ALA A 92 -1.76 -3.22 6.23
N THR A 93 -2.17 -4.47 6.37
CA THR A 93 -3.42 -4.99 5.82
C THR A 93 -3.95 -6.14 6.67
N HIS A 94 -5.26 -6.30 6.70
CA HIS A 94 -5.92 -7.49 7.22
C HIS A 94 -6.26 -8.50 6.11
N TYR A 95 -5.96 -8.18 4.86
CA TYR A 95 -6.11 -9.10 3.73
C TYR A 95 -4.85 -9.95 3.59
N LEU A 96 -4.82 -11.12 4.25
CA LEU A 96 -3.63 -11.98 4.28
C LEU A 96 -3.22 -12.50 2.90
N THR A 97 -4.18 -12.76 2.02
CA THR A 97 -3.93 -13.08 0.59
C THR A 97 -3.17 -11.97 -0.14
N GLU A 98 -3.44 -10.71 0.21
CA GLU A 98 -2.73 -9.56 -0.35
C GLU A 98 -1.30 -9.49 0.19
N ALA A 99 -1.12 -9.64 1.51
CA ALA A 99 0.20 -9.67 2.13
C ALA A 99 1.07 -10.78 1.53
N ARG A 100 0.52 -12.00 1.38
CA ARG A 100 1.24 -13.13 0.76
C ARG A 100 1.69 -12.84 -0.66
N LYS A 101 0.84 -12.18 -1.45
CA LYS A 101 1.07 -11.98 -2.88
C LYS A 101 2.02 -10.82 -3.18
N GLU A 102 1.91 -9.74 -2.40
CA GLU A 102 2.51 -8.46 -2.74
C GLU A 102 3.76 -8.12 -1.88
N ALA A 103 3.96 -8.81 -0.74
CA ALA A 103 5.07 -8.53 0.16
C ALA A 103 6.27 -9.46 -0.07
N ASP A 104 7.48 -8.89 -0.13
CA ASP A 104 8.74 -9.64 -0.09
C ASP A 104 9.06 -10.16 1.32
N ARG A 105 8.58 -9.43 2.37
CA ARG A 105 8.82 -9.70 3.78
C ARG A 105 7.55 -9.48 4.57
N ILE A 106 7.27 -10.37 5.51
CA ILE A 106 6.10 -10.33 6.38
C ILE A 106 6.54 -10.12 7.83
N VAL A 107 5.85 -9.20 8.51
CA VAL A 107 5.93 -8.99 9.95
C VAL A 107 4.55 -9.26 10.54
N ILE A 108 4.45 -10.23 11.44
CA ILE A 108 3.21 -10.51 12.19
C ILE A 108 3.38 -9.93 13.59
N ILE A 109 2.42 -9.07 13.96
CA ILE A 109 2.38 -8.43 15.28
C ILE A 109 1.08 -8.82 15.97
N ASP A 110 1.18 -9.29 17.20
CA ASP A 110 0.03 -9.58 18.05
C ASP A 110 0.31 -9.14 19.49
N ALA A 111 -0.70 -8.63 20.17
CA ALA A 111 -0.62 -8.12 21.55
C ALA A 111 0.61 -7.20 21.81
N GLY A 112 1.03 -6.43 20.80
CA GLY A 112 2.17 -5.51 20.88
C GLY A 112 3.54 -6.19 20.78
N LYS A 113 3.59 -7.48 20.45
CA LYS A 113 4.84 -8.24 20.22
C LYS A 113 4.99 -8.61 18.75
N VAL A 114 6.21 -8.58 18.25
CA VAL A 114 6.54 -9.13 16.93
C VAL A 114 6.66 -10.65 17.08
N LEU A 115 5.77 -11.39 16.44
CA LEU A 115 5.76 -12.87 16.46
C LEU A 115 6.56 -13.44 15.30
N VAL A 116 6.55 -12.77 14.15
CA VAL A 116 7.30 -13.16 12.94
C VAL A 116 7.88 -11.91 12.31
N ASP A 117 9.09 -12.03 11.79
CA ASP A 117 9.74 -11.04 10.93
C ASP A 117 10.69 -11.80 9.98
N ALA A 118 10.20 -12.15 8.78
CA ALA A 118 10.94 -12.96 7.83
C ALA A 118 10.49 -12.71 6.36
N PRO A 119 11.33 -13.11 5.37
CA PRO A 119 10.91 -13.17 3.97
C PRO A 119 9.65 -14.01 3.80
N THR A 120 8.76 -13.58 2.90
CA THR A 120 7.46 -14.23 2.68
C THR A 120 7.59 -15.71 2.37
N GLU A 121 8.58 -16.12 1.59
CA GLU A 121 8.88 -17.51 1.25
C GLU A 121 9.31 -18.39 2.44
N GLN A 122 9.77 -17.76 3.53
CA GLN A 122 10.13 -18.47 4.78
C GLN A 122 8.96 -18.54 5.76
N VAL A 123 8.00 -17.63 5.64
CA VAL A 123 6.80 -17.60 6.50
C VAL A 123 5.76 -18.58 5.98
N VAL A 124 5.60 -18.64 4.67
CA VAL A 124 4.55 -19.46 4.02
C VAL A 124 5.22 -20.48 3.11
N ALA A 125 5.07 -21.76 3.45
CA ALA A 125 5.55 -22.84 2.61
C ALA A 125 4.77 -22.95 1.29
N ASP A 126 5.35 -23.65 0.30
CA ASP A 126 4.65 -23.96 -0.94
C ASP A 126 3.33 -24.68 -0.63
N ASN A 127 2.22 -24.13 -1.15
CA ASN A 127 0.84 -24.61 -0.96
C ASN A 127 0.21 -24.43 0.44
N GLU A 128 0.81 -23.64 1.34
CA GLU A 128 0.19 -23.23 2.60
C GLU A 128 -0.46 -21.84 2.43
N ASP A 129 -1.62 -21.59 3.05
CA ASP A 129 -2.21 -20.26 3.08
C ASP A 129 -1.68 -19.45 4.27
N LEU A 130 -1.47 -18.14 4.05
CA LEU A 130 -0.99 -17.26 5.12
C LEU A 130 -2.01 -17.14 6.26
N GLU A 131 -3.29 -17.35 5.98
CA GLU A 131 -4.37 -17.45 6.96
C GLU A 131 -4.11 -18.57 7.97
N ASP A 132 -3.78 -19.78 7.49
CA ASP A 132 -3.49 -20.94 8.34
C ASP A 132 -2.23 -20.70 9.19
N VAL A 133 -1.21 -20.09 8.58
CA VAL A 133 0.04 -19.70 9.27
C VAL A 133 -0.24 -18.69 10.38
N PHE A 134 -1.03 -17.66 10.07
CA PHE A 134 -1.39 -16.60 10.99
C PHE A 134 -2.17 -17.15 12.19
N GLU A 135 -3.19 -17.98 11.98
CA GLU A 135 -3.97 -18.63 13.03
C GLU A 135 -3.09 -19.52 13.92
N ARG A 136 -2.18 -20.30 13.33
CA ARG A 136 -1.25 -21.16 14.07
C ARG A 136 -0.32 -20.35 14.98
N ILE A 137 0.21 -19.22 14.48
CA ILE A 137 1.17 -18.41 15.23
C ILE A 137 0.47 -17.64 16.35
N THR A 138 -0.69 -17.04 16.10
CA THR A 138 -1.42 -16.25 17.09
C THR A 138 -2.05 -17.12 18.18
N SER A 139 -2.57 -18.32 17.84
CA SER A 139 -3.15 -19.23 18.82
C SER A 139 -2.11 -19.81 19.80
N HIS A 140 -0.84 -19.89 19.43
CA HIS A 140 0.23 -20.32 20.34
C HIS A 140 0.70 -19.18 21.26
N ALA A 141 0.59 -17.93 20.81
CA ALA A 141 0.95 -16.76 21.62
C ALA A 141 -0.03 -16.49 22.78
N ASP A 142 -1.30 -16.89 22.64
CA ASP A 142 -2.31 -16.79 23.70
C ASP A 142 -2.18 -17.88 24.81
N ALA A 143 -1.33 -18.87 24.62
CA ALA A 143 -1.16 -20.02 25.54
C ALA A 143 0.04 -19.85 26.51
N GLU A 144 0.82 -18.78 26.38
CA GLU A 144 1.95 -18.41 27.25
C GLU A 144 1.62 -17.16 28.10
#